data_11455d316a0258b1eb05a0c0a9769ae9
#
_entry.id   11455d316a0258b1eb05a0c0a9769ae9
#
_cell.length_a   1.000
_cell.length_b   1.000
_cell.length_c   1.000
_cell.angle_alpha   90.00
_cell.angle_beta   90.00
_cell.angle_gamma   90.00
#
_symmetry.space_group_name_H-M   'P 1'
#
loop_
_entity.id
_entity.type
_entity.pdbx_description
1 polymer ?
#
loop_
_entity_poly.entity_id
_entity_poly.type
_entity_poly.pdbx_seq_one_letter_code
_entity_poly.pdbx_strand_id
1 'polypeptide(L)'
;MANYYTMFSAALALPKGTTFSATRTVADKAAADWCLQNDQVFDATLGLADWYGTVDEPRVVFNSKTCDDLEMLIDVAQALLDAFEISEPFVLTWANVCDKQKLDGFSGGACVLQAGKEPHWIDASRLAAEYVKSLKETKEGDDG
;
A
#
# COMPACT_ATOMS: atom_id res chain seq x y z
N MET A 1 -25.61 -0.75 -11.85
CA MET A 1 -24.66 -1.24 -10.84
C MET A 1 -23.68 -0.16 -10.44
N ALA A 2 -23.35 -0.11 -9.16
CA ALA A 2 -22.30 0.78 -8.68
C ALA A 2 -20.93 0.15 -8.93
N ASN A 3 -19.96 0.97 -9.33
CA ASN A 3 -18.58 0.54 -9.46
C ASN A 3 -17.77 1.02 -8.25
N TYR A 4 -16.95 0.13 -7.72
CA TYR A 4 -16.10 0.41 -6.58
C TYR A 4 -14.65 0.50 -7.04
N TYR A 5 -13.94 1.49 -6.51
CA TYR A 5 -12.55 1.73 -6.88
C TYR A 5 -11.70 1.89 -5.62
N THR A 6 -10.49 1.37 -5.65
CA THR A 6 -9.48 1.67 -4.63
C THR A 6 -8.48 2.62 -5.26
N MET A 7 -8.36 3.81 -4.68
CA MET A 7 -7.46 4.85 -5.17
C MET A 7 -6.31 5.05 -4.21
N PHE A 8 -5.11 5.07 -4.74
CA PHE A 8 -3.91 5.29 -3.95
C PHE A 8 -2.82 5.95 -4.80
N SER A 9 -1.93 6.64 -4.13
CA SER A 9 -0.73 7.20 -4.75
C SER A 9 0.31 7.40 -3.66
N ALA A 10 1.51 6.91 -3.89
CA ALA A 10 2.61 7.06 -2.94
C ALA A 10 3.95 6.96 -3.66
N ALA A 11 4.96 7.59 -3.12
CA ALA A 11 6.32 7.52 -3.66
C ALA A 11 7.26 6.94 -2.62
N LEU A 12 8.03 5.95 -3.03
CA LEU A 12 9.05 5.33 -2.20
C LEU A 12 10.42 5.82 -2.66
N ALA A 13 11.14 6.49 -1.76
CA ALA A 13 12.52 6.91 -2.03
C ALA A 13 13.44 5.69 -1.92
N LEU A 14 14.30 5.54 -2.93
CA LEU A 14 15.28 4.44 -2.97
C LEU A 14 16.67 4.98 -2.62
N PRO A 15 17.59 4.12 -2.17
CA PRO A 15 18.94 4.55 -1.90
C PRO A 15 19.63 5.11 -3.15
N LYS A 16 20.48 6.11 -2.95
CA LYS A 16 21.27 6.69 -4.03
C LYS A 16 22.05 5.59 -4.76
N GLY A 17 22.05 5.63 -6.07
CA GLY A 17 22.71 4.64 -6.89
C GLY A 17 21.83 3.46 -7.30
N THR A 18 20.60 3.37 -6.80
CA THR A 18 19.66 2.31 -7.20
C THR A 18 19.25 2.52 -8.65
N THR A 19 19.42 1.48 -9.47
CA THR A 19 19.10 1.55 -10.91
C THR A 19 17.67 1.10 -11.17
N PHE A 20 17.13 1.51 -12.31
CA PHE A 20 15.83 1.04 -12.78
C PHE A 20 15.82 -0.49 -12.92
N SER A 21 16.89 -1.05 -13.49
CA SER A 21 16.99 -2.50 -13.71
C SER A 21 16.94 -3.29 -12.41
N ALA A 22 17.70 -2.86 -11.39
CA ALA A 22 17.70 -3.52 -10.09
C ALA A 22 16.33 -3.42 -9.42
N THR A 23 15.70 -2.27 -9.48
CA THR A 23 14.38 -2.03 -8.92
C THR A 23 13.34 -2.93 -9.60
N ARG A 24 13.37 -2.98 -10.92
CA ARG A 24 12.41 -3.80 -11.68
C ARG A 24 12.57 -5.28 -11.39
N THR A 25 13.79 -5.76 -11.25
CA THR A 25 14.06 -7.17 -10.94
C THR A 25 13.38 -7.57 -9.63
N VAL A 26 13.53 -6.76 -8.58
CA VAL A 26 12.91 -7.01 -7.27
C VAL A 26 11.40 -6.92 -7.35
N ALA A 27 10.89 -5.88 -7.99
CA ALA A 27 9.45 -5.64 -8.11
C ALA A 27 8.76 -6.75 -8.90
N ASP A 28 9.31 -7.14 -10.04
CA ASP A 28 8.73 -8.18 -10.90
C ASP A 28 8.70 -9.53 -10.18
N LYS A 29 9.76 -9.86 -9.44
CA LYS A 29 9.80 -11.10 -8.68
C LYS A 29 8.71 -11.14 -7.61
N ALA A 30 8.57 -10.07 -6.85
CA ALA A 30 7.56 -9.99 -5.81
C ALA A 30 6.15 -10.10 -6.39
N ALA A 31 5.90 -9.43 -7.51
CA ALA A 31 4.61 -9.49 -8.19
C ALA A 31 4.32 -10.89 -8.75
N ALA A 32 5.32 -11.53 -9.33
CA ALA A 32 5.18 -12.88 -9.86
C ALA A 32 4.87 -13.88 -8.73
N ASP A 33 5.55 -13.75 -7.59
CA ASP A 33 5.31 -14.60 -6.43
C ASP A 33 3.89 -14.40 -5.87
N TRP A 34 3.43 -13.15 -5.81
CA TRP A 34 2.07 -12.85 -5.36
C TRP A 34 1.03 -13.46 -6.31
N CYS A 35 1.23 -13.32 -7.62
CA CYS A 35 0.33 -13.89 -8.62
C CYS A 35 0.26 -15.41 -8.52
N LEU A 36 1.40 -16.05 -8.29
CA LEU A 36 1.47 -17.50 -8.12
C LEU A 36 0.66 -17.96 -6.90
N GLN A 37 0.76 -17.23 -5.78
CA GLN A 37 0.05 -17.55 -4.55
C GLN A 37 -1.46 -17.31 -4.67
N ASN A 38 -1.89 -16.44 -5.59
CA ASN A 38 -3.28 -16.04 -5.75
C ASN A 38 -3.92 -16.56 -7.05
N ASP A 39 -3.31 -17.58 -7.66
CA ASP A 39 -3.80 -18.21 -8.90
C ASP A 39 -4.02 -17.20 -10.04
N GLN A 40 -3.15 -16.21 -10.14
CA GLN A 40 -3.18 -15.22 -11.21
C GLN A 40 -1.98 -15.36 -12.11
N VAL A 41 -2.12 -14.94 -13.36
CA VAL A 41 -1.03 -14.94 -14.32
C VAL A 41 -0.29 -13.62 -14.21
N PHE A 42 1.02 -13.70 -13.97
CA PHE A 42 1.85 -12.51 -13.95
C PHE A 42 2.08 -12.01 -15.38
N ASP A 43 1.80 -10.73 -15.58
CA ASP A 43 2.07 -10.03 -16.82
C ASP A 43 3.06 -8.90 -16.52
N ALA A 44 4.26 -8.99 -17.10
CA ALA A 44 5.31 -8.00 -16.89
C ALA A 44 4.90 -6.59 -17.37
N THR A 45 3.89 -6.50 -18.23
CA THR A 45 3.38 -5.20 -18.68
C THR A 45 2.48 -4.52 -17.66
N LEU A 46 2.04 -5.24 -16.62
CA LEU A 46 1.31 -4.64 -15.52
C LEU A 46 2.22 -3.78 -14.67
N GLY A 47 3.03 -3.00 -15.29
CA GLY A 47 4.03 -2.14 -14.68
C GLY A 47 3.61 -1.66 -13.30
N LEU A 48 4.27 -2.20 -12.30
CA LEU A 48 3.81 -2.06 -10.94
C LEU A 48 4.07 -0.71 -10.37
N ALA A 49 5.01 -0.04 -10.94
CA ALA A 49 5.41 1.24 -10.41
C ALA A 49 6.17 1.99 -11.48
N ASP A 50 5.93 3.26 -11.55
CA ASP A 50 6.71 4.12 -12.40
C ASP A 50 7.98 4.52 -11.67
N TRP A 51 9.12 4.27 -12.31
CA TRP A 51 10.40 4.69 -11.77
C TRP A 51 10.65 6.13 -12.19
N TYR A 52 10.81 6.99 -11.21
CA TYR A 52 11.06 8.41 -11.43
C TYR A 52 12.38 8.83 -10.80
N GLY A 53 12.86 9.96 -11.25
CA GLY A 53 14.05 10.54 -10.70
C GLY A 53 15.30 10.14 -11.47
N THR A 54 16.42 10.25 -10.79
CA THR A 54 17.75 9.96 -11.36
C THR A 54 18.44 8.94 -10.46
N VAL A 55 19.62 8.46 -10.88
CA VAL A 55 20.41 7.56 -10.03
C VAL A 55 20.80 8.25 -8.71
N ASP A 56 20.87 9.57 -8.69
CA ASP A 56 21.17 10.33 -7.47
C ASP A 56 19.96 10.43 -6.53
N GLU A 57 18.75 10.52 -7.09
CA GLU A 57 17.52 10.58 -6.33
C GLU A 57 16.46 9.65 -6.93
N PRO A 58 16.70 8.32 -6.86
CA PRO A 58 15.75 7.39 -7.44
C PRO A 58 14.54 7.21 -6.54
N ARG A 59 13.37 7.04 -7.17
CA ARG A 59 12.13 6.77 -6.46
C ARG A 59 11.18 5.97 -7.31
N VAL A 60 10.31 5.23 -6.64
CA VAL A 60 9.25 4.46 -7.27
C VAL A 60 7.91 5.07 -6.88
N VAL A 61 7.07 5.34 -7.85
CA VAL A 61 5.73 5.88 -7.61
C VAL A 61 4.71 4.78 -7.83
N PHE A 62 3.94 4.49 -6.79
CA PHE A 62 2.82 3.56 -6.84
C PHE A 62 1.54 4.34 -7.01
N ASN A 63 0.70 3.94 -7.95
CA ASN A 63 -0.60 4.57 -8.11
C ASN A 63 -1.62 3.60 -8.71
N SER A 64 -2.89 3.91 -8.53
CA SER A 64 -3.99 3.06 -8.97
C SER A 64 -4.19 3.03 -10.48
N LYS A 65 -3.50 3.88 -11.23
CA LYS A 65 -3.55 3.84 -12.70
C LYS A 65 -2.71 2.72 -13.26
N THR A 66 -1.63 2.34 -12.57
CA THR A 66 -0.71 1.31 -13.04
C THR A 66 -1.03 -0.07 -12.48
N CYS A 67 -1.72 -0.13 -11.35
CA CYS A 67 -2.09 -1.41 -10.75
C CYS A 67 -3.32 -1.24 -9.88
N ASP A 68 -4.32 -2.10 -10.08
CA ASP A 68 -5.55 -2.09 -9.31
C ASP A 68 -5.48 -2.93 -8.04
N ASP A 69 -4.40 -3.71 -7.87
CA ASP A 69 -4.31 -4.66 -6.78
C ASP A 69 -3.41 -4.12 -5.66
N LEU A 70 -4.05 -3.62 -4.62
CA LEU A 70 -3.37 -3.04 -3.47
C LEU A 70 -2.49 -4.05 -2.75
N GLU A 71 -2.96 -5.29 -2.57
CA GLU A 71 -2.19 -6.31 -1.87
C GLU A 71 -0.90 -6.66 -2.59
N MET A 72 -0.96 -6.76 -3.91
CA MET A 72 0.23 -7.01 -4.72
C MET A 72 1.23 -5.87 -4.58
N LEU A 73 0.76 -4.62 -4.61
CA LEU A 73 1.63 -3.47 -4.42
C LEU A 73 2.26 -3.42 -3.04
N ILE A 74 1.53 -3.83 -2.00
CA ILE A 74 2.09 -3.94 -0.65
C ILE A 74 3.25 -4.94 -0.64
N ASP A 75 3.08 -6.10 -1.26
CA ASP A 75 4.15 -7.10 -1.35
C ASP A 75 5.36 -6.59 -2.13
N VAL A 76 5.11 -5.87 -3.23
CA VAL A 76 6.19 -5.26 -4.02
C VAL A 76 6.94 -4.21 -3.21
N ALA A 77 6.22 -3.32 -2.52
CA ALA A 77 6.84 -2.29 -1.69
C ALA A 77 7.66 -2.91 -0.56
N GLN A 78 7.13 -3.95 0.10
CA GLN A 78 7.84 -4.67 1.15
C GLN A 78 9.13 -5.29 0.62
N ALA A 79 9.06 -5.91 -0.56
CA ALA A 79 10.24 -6.52 -1.19
C ALA A 79 11.32 -5.47 -1.49
N LEU A 80 10.93 -4.28 -1.94
CA LEU A 80 11.87 -3.19 -2.21
C LEU A 80 12.52 -2.70 -0.91
N LEU A 81 11.73 -2.55 0.16
CA LEU A 81 12.28 -2.15 1.46
C LEU A 81 13.31 -3.16 1.96
N ASP A 82 12.99 -4.45 1.85
CA ASP A 82 13.87 -5.51 2.30
C ASP A 82 15.13 -5.64 1.45
N ALA A 83 14.98 -5.62 0.12
CA ALA A 83 16.08 -5.82 -0.80
C ALA A 83 17.10 -4.69 -0.75
N PHE A 84 16.65 -3.45 -0.60
CA PHE A 84 17.52 -2.28 -0.57
C PHE A 84 17.79 -1.78 0.84
N GLU A 85 17.39 -2.54 1.86
CA GLU A 85 17.65 -2.24 3.28
C GLU A 85 17.25 -0.82 3.65
N ILE A 86 16.04 -0.42 3.25
CA ILE A 86 15.51 0.92 3.54
C ILE A 86 15.07 0.98 4.98
N SER A 87 15.72 1.83 5.78
CA SER A 87 15.47 1.90 7.22
C SER A 87 14.22 2.71 7.58
N GLU A 88 13.82 3.65 6.74
CA GLU A 88 12.64 4.47 7.01
C GLU A 88 11.35 3.72 6.74
N PRO A 89 10.33 3.87 7.60
CA PRO A 89 9.02 3.30 7.34
C PRO A 89 8.39 3.92 6.09
N PHE A 90 7.67 3.10 5.32
CA PHE A 90 6.92 3.55 4.16
C PHE A 90 5.44 3.45 4.45
N VAL A 91 4.70 4.52 4.21
CA VAL A 91 3.27 4.56 4.46
C VAL A 91 2.52 4.68 3.13
N LEU A 92 1.63 3.73 2.88
CA LEU A 92 0.73 3.77 1.74
C LEU A 92 -0.70 3.99 2.25
N THR A 93 -1.32 5.06 1.80
CA THR A 93 -2.71 5.36 2.14
C THR A 93 -3.59 5.12 0.93
N TRP A 94 -4.84 4.73 1.16
CA TRP A 94 -5.79 4.51 0.09
C TRP A 94 -7.18 4.99 0.47
N ALA A 95 -8.00 5.22 -0.55
CA ALA A 95 -9.41 5.51 -0.39
C ALA A 95 -10.20 4.55 -1.27
N ASN A 96 -11.23 3.95 -0.71
CA ASN A 96 -12.19 3.18 -1.47
C ASN A 96 -13.35 4.09 -1.81
N VAL A 97 -13.67 4.20 -3.09
CA VAL A 97 -14.71 5.09 -3.59
C VAL A 97 -15.69 4.33 -4.45
N CYS A 98 -16.86 4.90 -4.63
CA CYS A 98 -17.92 4.31 -5.43
C CYS A 98 -18.45 5.37 -6.39
N ASP A 99 -18.78 4.99 -7.64
CA ASP A 99 -19.30 5.93 -8.63
C ASP A 99 -20.73 6.38 -8.33
N LYS A 100 -21.42 5.70 -7.41
CA LYS A 100 -22.74 6.08 -6.92
C LYS A 100 -22.71 6.21 -5.42
N GLN A 101 -23.46 7.17 -4.88
CA GLN A 101 -23.52 7.35 -3.43
C GLN A 101 -24.27 6.18 -2.79
N LYS A 102 -23.56 5.39 -1.99
CA LYS A 102 -24.12 4.28 -1.22
C LYS A 102 -23.59 4.34 0.20
N LEU A 103 -24.32 3.75 1.13
CA LEU A 103 -24.00 3.81 2.55
C LEU A 103 -22.60 3.27 2.87
N ASP A 104 -22.21 2.17 2.23
CA ASP A 104 -20.91 1.52 2.45
C ASP A 104 -19.96 1.68 1.26
N GLY A 105 -20.20 2.70 0.42
CA GLY A 105 -19.43 2.89 -0.80
C GLY A 105 -18.08 3.57 -0.63
N PHE A 106 -17.83 4.10 0.59
CA PHE A 106 -16.60 4.87 0.83
C PHE A 106 -15.92 4.38 2.10
N SER A 107 -14.62 4.19 2.03
CA SER A 107 -13.79 3.81 3.16
C SER A 107 -12.35 4.18 2.84
N GLY A 108 -11.44 3.88 3.73
CA GLY A 108 -10.04 4.15 3.50
C GLY A 108 -9.17 3.63 4.62
N GLY A 109 -7.88 3.70 4.42
CA GLY A 109 -6.94 3.24 5.41
C GLY A 109 -5.51 3.52 5.01
N ALA A 110 -4.62 2.87 5.71
CA ALA A 110 -3.18 2.97 5.47
C ALA A 110 -2.51 1.64 5.80
N CYS A 111 -1.34 1.46 5.23
CA CYS A 111 -0.47 0.35 5.58
C CYS A 111 0.92 0.91 5.85
N VAL A 112 1.49 0.58 6.99
CA VAL A 112 2.85 0.98 7.35
C VAL A 112 3.76 -0.20 7.11
N LEU A 113 4.77 0.00 6.28
CA LEU A 113 5.74 -1.03 5.92
C LEU A 113 7.11 -0.68 6.49
N GLN A 114 7.79 -1.69 7.02
CA GLN A 114 9.17 -1.56 7.49
C GLN A 114 9.96 -2.78 7.01
N ALA A 115 11.24 -2.56 6.70
CA ALA A 115 12.10 -3.65 6.28
C ALA A 115 12.19 -4.72 7.36
N GLY A 116 12.03 -5.98 6.97
CA GLY A 116 12.12 -7.12 7.87
C GLY A 116 10.94 -7.31 8.82
N LYS A 117 9.86 -6.55 8.65
CA LYS A 117 8.66 -6.65 9.48
C LYS A 117 7.42 -6.86 8.64
N GLU A 118 6.39 -7.43 9.25
CA GLU A 118 5.12 -7.61 8.57
C GLU A 118 4.39 -6.28 8.41
N PRO A 119 3.58 -6.13 7.35
CA PRO A 119 2.80 -4.92 7.16
C PRO A 119 1.83 -4.66 8.31
N HIS A 120 1.73 -3.41 8.71
CA HIS A 120 0.78 -2.99 9.73
C HIS A 120 -0.38 -2.27 9.04
N TRP A 121 -1.54 -2.88 9.07
CA TRP A 121 -2.74 -2.37 8.41
C TRP A 121 -3.55 -1.48 9.34
N ILE A 122 -3.96 -0.34 8.83
CA ILE A 122 -4.78 0.63 9.54
C ILE A 122 -6.04 0.86 8.72
N ASP A 123 -7.19 0.58 9.31
CA ASP A 123 -8.49 0.79 8.68
C ASP A 123 -9.17 1.98 9.34
N ALA A 124 -9.59 2.97 8.55
CA ALA A 124 -10.18 4.19 9.08
C ALA A 124 -11.48 3.94 9.84
N SER A 125 -12.34 3.06 9.32
CA SER A 125 -13.61 2.72 9.97
C SER A 125 -13.37 2.01 11.30
N ARG A 126 -12.41 1.11 11.34
CA ARG A 126 -12.05 0.39 12.57
C ARG A 126 -11.49 1.33 13.63
N LEU A 127 -10.61 2.27 13.24
CA LEU A 127 -10.06 3.25 14.16
C LEU A 127 -11.16 4.14 14.75
N ALA A 128 -12.11 4.57 13.92
CA ALA A 128 -13.24 5.36 14.39
C ALA A 128 -14.09 4.58 15.40
N ALA A 129 -14.36 3.31 15.12
CA ALA A 129 -15.11 2.45 16.02
C ALA A 129 -14.38 2.24 17.35
N GLU A 130 -13.08 2.02 17.31
CA GLU A 130 -12.26 1.87 18.52
C GLU A 130 -12.24 3.15 19.34
N TYR A 131 -12.20 4.30 18.70
CA TYR A 131 -12.25 5.57 19.40
C TYR A 131 -13.60 5.79 20.09
N VAL A 132 -14.69 5.50 19.40
CA VAL A 132 -16.03 5.59 19.98
C VAL A 132 -16.15 4.68 21.20
N LYS A 133 -15.61 3.46 21.12
CA LYS A 133 -15.61 2.53 22.24
C LYS A 133 -14.83 3.10 23.44
N SER A 134 -13.67 3.72 23.18
CA SER A 134 -12.87 4.32 24.26
C SER A 134 -13.59 5.46 24.94
N LEU A 135 -14.37 6.26 24.20
CA LEU A 135 -15.17 7.33 24.76
C LEU A 135 -16.25 6.80 25.69
N LYS A 136 -16.90 5.70 25.32
CA LYS A 136 -17.93 5.06 26.16
C LYS A 136 -17.34 4.49 27.45
N GLU A 137 -16.18 3.84 27.35
CA GLU A 137 -15.49 3.29 28.52
C GLU A 137 -15.05 4.40 29.49
N THR A 138 -14.54 5.50 28.98
CA THR A 138 -14.16 6.66 29.80
C THR A 138 -15.39 7.25 30.52
N LYS A 139 -16.52 7.38 29.81
CA LYS A 139 -17.76 7.92 30.38
C LYS A 139 -18.29 7.02 31.47
N GLU A 140 -18.27 5.70 31.27
CA GLU A 140 -18.70 4.73 32.28
C GLU A 140 -17.78 4.78 33.50
N GLY A 141 -16.47 4.98 33.31
CA GLY A 141 -15.51 5.13 34.39
C GLY A 141 -15.73 6.38 35.24
N ASP A 142 -16.18 7.47 34.62
CA ASP A 142 -16.43 8.73 35.34
C ASP A 142 -17.69 8.68 36.21
N ASP A 143 -18.64 7.79 35.93
CA ASP A 143 -19.84 7.61 36.68
C ASP A 143 -19.68 6.69 37.92
N GLY A 144 -18.48 6.16 38.07
CA GLY A 144 -18.16 5.24 39.18
C GLY A 144 -17.67 5.94 40.45
#